data_164d568abe7a1fdf891fb8eaa89fe74d
#
_entry.id   164d568abe7a1fdf891fb8eaa89fe74d
#
_cell.length_a   1.000
_cell.length_b   1.000
_cell.length_c   1.000
_cell.angle_alpha   90.00
_cell.angle_beta   90.00
_cell.angle_gamma   90.00
#
_symmetry.space_group_name_H-M   'P 1'
#
loop_
_entity.id
_entity.type
_entity.pdbx_description
1 polymer ?
#
loop_
_entity_poly.entity_id
_entity_poly.type
_entity_poly.pdbx_seq_one_letter_code
_entity_poly.pdbx_strand_id
1 'polypeptide(L)'
;MRTSYDALVVGAGIGGIRSALDLAVAGQKVALVDKRPSIGGILTQLDYQFPTDHCGMCKMLPLTERDSSSQFCMRKGLFHKNIDIYLSSELVGLEGDPGSFRAELRQHSSFVDPTKCIGCGLCAEVCPVELPNEFNAG
;
A
#
# COMPACT_ATOMS: atom_id res chain seq x y z
N MET A 1 -13.60 11.61 -5.45
CA MET A 1 -13.15 10.88 -4.25
C MET A 1 -14.38 10.19 -3.66
N ARG A 2 -14.35 8.89 -3.42
CA ARG A 2 -15.44 8.22 -2.70
C ARG A 2 -15.45 8.68 -1.25
N THR A 3 -16.63 8.86 -0.68
CA THR A 3 -16.80 9.32 0.70
C THR A 3 -17.38 8.24 1.60
N SER A 4 -17.72 7.07 1.06
CA SER A 4 -18.30 5.95 1.80
C SER A 4 -17.67 4.62 1.37
N TYR A 5 -17.25 3.84 2.36
CA TYR A 5 -16.63 2.53 2.23
C TYR A 5 -17.27 1.56 3.22
N ASP A 6 -17.22 0.28 2.89
CA ASP A 6 -17.65 -0.78 3.80
C ASP A 6 -16.56 -1.09 4.84
N ALA A 7 -15.30 -0.87 4.47
CA ALA A 7 -14.16 -1.06 5.36
C ALA A 7 -13.05 -0.03 5.12
N LEU A 8 -12.39 0.36 6.21
CA LEU A 8 -11.16 1.13 6.21
C LEU A 8 -10.03 0.24 6.74
N VAL A 9 -8.99 0.05 5.92
CA VAL A 9 -7.77 -0.69 6.30
C VAL A 9 -6.64 0.32 6.45
N VAL A 10 -6.05 0.38 7.64
CA VAL A 10 -4.95 1.30 7.96
C VAL A 10 -3.64 0.53 7.98
N GLY A 11 -2.73 0.93 7.09
CA GLY A 11 -1.44 0.28 6.86
C GLY A 11 -1.44 -0.61 5.63
N ALA A 12 -0.66 -0.23 4.60
CA ALA A 12 -0.48 -1.01 3.37
C ALA A 12 0.77 -1.91 3.42
N GLY A 13 1.06 -2.47 4.59
CA GLY A 13 1.97 -3.60 4.73
C GLY A 13 1.29 -4.90 4.29
N ILE A 14 1.98 -6.03 4.45
CA ILE A 14 1.48 -7.34 3.98
C ILE A 14 0.12 -7.70 4.56
N GLY A 15 -0.09 -7.47 5.86
CA GLY A 15 -1.36 -7.76 6.52
C GLY A 15 -2.50 -6.90 5.99
N GLY A 16 -2.26 -5.59 5.84
CA GLY A 16 -3.28 -4.67 5.31
C GLY A 16 -3.62 -4.94 3.84
N ILE A 17 -2.61 -5.19 3.02
CA ILE A 17 -2.82 -5.59 1.61
C ILE A 17 -3.68 -6.84 1.53
N ARG A 18 -3.35 -7.85 2.34
CA ARG A 18 -4.10 -9.10 2.38
C ARG A 18 -5.54 -8.89 2.80
N SER A 19 -5.75 -8.18 3.91
CA SER A 19 -7.09 -7.89 4.42
C SER A 19 -7.93 -7.11 3.41
N ALA A 20 -7.33 -6.09 2.76
CA ALA A 20 -8.01 -5.31 1.75
C ALA A 20 -8.44 -6.15 0.55
N LEU A 21 -7.57 -7.07 0.09
CA LEU A 21 -7.88 -7.97 -1.02
C LEU A 21 -9.00 -8.95 -0.66
N ASP A 22 -8.96 -9.57 0.52
CA ASP A 22 -10.01 -10.51 0.95
C ASP A 22 -11.38 -9.82 1.05
N LEU A 23 -11.42 -8.63 1.62
CA LEU A 23 -12.63 -7.84 1.69
C LEU A 23 -13.14 -7.43 0.30
N ALA A 24 -12.23 -7.04 -0.59
CA ALA A 24 -12.59 -6.64 -1.94
C ALA A 24 -13.12 -7.80 -2.80
N VAL A 25 -12.53 -8.99 -2.64
CA VAL A 25 -13.00 -10.23 -3.28
C VAL A 25 -14.37 -10.64 -2.73
N ALA A 26 -14.62 -10.41 -1.44
CA ALA A 26 -15.94 -10.58 -0.83
C ALA A 26 -16.98 -9.53 -1.27
N GLY A 27 -16.60 -8.61 -2.16
CA GLY A 27 -17.50 -7.60 -2.73
C GLY A 27 -17.54 -6.28 -1.96
N GLN A 28 -16.79 -6.15 -0.87
CA GLN A 28 -16.74 -4.95 -0.04
C GLN A 28 -15.94 -3.83 -0.74
N LYS A 29 -16.36 -2.59 -0.54
CA LYS A 29 -15.62 -1.39 -0.95
C LYS A 29 -14.65 -1.02 0.15
N VAL A 30 -13.36 -1.02 -0.17
CA VAL A 30 -12.28 -0.86 0.81
C VAL A 30 -11.50 0.42 0.52
N ALA A 31 -11.28 1.22 1.57
CA ALA A 31 -10.25 2.25 1.59
C ALA A 31 -8.99 1.67 2.25
N LEU A 32 -7.87 1.63 1.53
CA LEU A 32 -6.56 1.24 2.06
C LEU A 32 -5.70 2.48 2.24
N VAL A 33 -5.31 2.78 3.47
CA VAL A 33 -4.60 4.00 3.85
C VAL A 33 -3.21 3.66 4.35
N ASP A 34 -2.19 4.38 3.88
CA ASP A 34 -0.82 4.28 4.42
C ASP A 34 -0.16 5.66 4.49
N LYS A 35 0.59 5.88 5.58
CA LYS A 35 1.37 7.11 5.76
C LYS A 35 2.57 7.21 4.84
N ARG A 36 3.07 6.08 4.33
CA ARG A 36 4.19 6.02 3.39
C ARG A 36 3.71 6.33 1.97
N PRO A 37 4.60 6.82 1.11
CA PRO A 37 4.29 7.08 -0.29
C PRO A 37 4.23 5.81 -1.15
N SER A 38 4.51 4.64 -0.57
CA SER A 38 4.53 3.34 -1.25
C SER A 38 3.83 2.27 -0.43
N ILE A 39 3.24 1.29 -1.13
CA ILE A 39 2.66 0.09 -0.54
C ILE A 39 3.73 -0.98 -0.30
N GLY A 40 3.45 -1.92 0.62
CA GLY A 40 4.26 -3.11 0.87
C GLY A 40 4.96 -3.14 2.22
N GLY A 41 5.03 -2.01 2.93
CA GLY A 41 5.61 -1.93 4.26
C GLY A 41 7.10 -2.33 4.29
N ILE A 42 7.52 -2.97 5.37
CA ILE A 42 8.92 -3.37 5.57
C ILE A 42 9.42 -4.39 4.55
N LEU A 43 8.52 -5.22 4.02
CA LEU A 43 8.92 -6.25 3.05
C LEU A 43 9.47 -5.68 1.73
N THR A 44 9.09 -4.46 1.38
CA THR A 44 9.62 -3.80 0.18
C THR A 44 11.04 -3.25 0.35
N GLN A 45 11.55 -3.24 1.58
CA GLN A 45 12.91 -2.82 1.91
C GLN A 45 13.89 -4.00 1.91
N LEU A 46 13.38 -5.24 1.90
CA LEU A 46 14.19 -6.45 1.83
C LEU A 46 14.49 -6.78 0.39
N ASP A 47 15.78 -6.80 0.01
CA ASP A 47 16.22 -7.11 -1.33
C ASP A 47 16.07 -8.62 -1.61
N TYR A 48 16.72 -9.46 -0.80
CA TYR A 48 16.63 -10.91 -0.87
C TYR A 48 15.96 -11.48 0.38
N GLN A 49 15.00 -12.35 0.20
CA GLN A 49 14.28 -13.00 1.30
C GLN A 49 14.52 -14.51 1.28
N PHE A 50 15.04 -15.03 2.39
CA PHE A 50 15.19 -16.47 2.58
C PHE A 50 13.80 -17.17 2.66
N PRO A 51 13.63 -18.35 2.05
CA PRO A 51 14.60 -19.15 1.26
C PRO A 51 14.49 -18.95 -0.26
N THR A 52 13.84 -17.94 -0.75
CA THR A 52 13.40 -17.87 -2.15
C THR A 52 14.19 -16.90 -3.00
N ASP A 53 15.06 -16.09 -2.42
CA ASP A 53 15.80 -15.00 -3.04
C ASP A 53 14.92 -14.00 -3.82
N HIS A 54 13.63 -13.95 -3.46
CA HIS A 54 12.63 -13.06 -4.03
C HIS A 54 11.79 -12.43 -2.93
N CYS A 55 11.12 -11.33 -3.25
CA CYS A 55 10.16 -10.72 -2.35
C CYS A 55 9.08 -11.74 -1.93
N GLY A 56 9.01 -12.08 -0.64
CA GLY A 56 8.11 -13.09 -0.09
C GLY A 56 6.63 -12.75 -0.18
N MET A 57 6.30 -11.49 -0.49
CA MET A 57 4.93 -11.00 -0.52
C MET A 57 4.03 -11.80 -1.48
N CYS A 58 4.56 -12.21 -2.63
CA CYS A 58 3.79 -12.99 -3.62
C CYS A 58 3.45 -14.40 -3.16
N LYS A 59 4.19 -14.99 -2.21
CA LYS A 59 3.95 -16.34 -1.72
C LYS A 59 3.00 -16.41 -0.52
N MET A 60 2.82 -15.31 0.17
CA MET A 60 2.01 -15.23 1.38
C MET A 60 0.54 -14.91 1.10
N LEU A 61 0.19 -14.61 -0.13
CA LEU A 61 -1.20 -14.34 -0.52
C LEU A 61 -1.81 -15.58 -1.16
N PRO A 62 -3.10 -15.87 -0.93
CA PRO A 62 -3.70 -17.05 -1.49
C PRO A 62 -3.71 -16.97 -2.99
N LEU A 63 -3.51 -18.10 -3.51
CA LEU A 63 -3.40 -18.50 -4.87
C LEU A 63 -4.78 -18.60 -5.55
N THR A 64 -5.66 -17.67 -5.30
CA THR A 64 -7.04 -17.76 -5.75
C THR A 64 -7.21 -17.64 -7.24
N GLU A 65 -6.27 -17.13 -7.98
CA GLU A 65 -6.24 -17.19 -9.45
C GLU A 65 -4.80 -17.12 -9.91
N ARG A 66 -4.10 -18.24 -9.85
CA ARG A 66 -2.86 -18.39 -10.58
C ARG A 66 -3.18 -18.61 -12.04
N ASP A 67 -3.30 -17.56 -12.78
CA ASP A 67 -2.91 -17.63 -14.16
C ASP A 67 -1.41 -17.87 -14.21
N SER A 68 -0.98 -18.91 -14.87
CA SER A 68 0.42 -19.30 -15.03
C SER A 68 1.28 -18.23 -15.72
N SER A 69 0.64 -17.23 -16.31
CA SER A 69 1.28 -16.04 -16.87
C SER A 69 1.59 -14.97 -15.84
N SER A 70 1.06 -15.10 -14.62
CA SER A 70 1.16 -14.06 -13.62
C SER A 70 2.44 -14.18 -12.80
N GLN A 71 3.52 -13.76 -13.37
CA GLN A 71 4.66 -13.24 -12.62
C GLN A 71 4.23 -11.95 -11.89
N PHE A 72 3.01 -11.95 -11.30
CA PHE A 72 2.42 -10.75 -10.78
C PHE A 72 3.00 -10.42 -9.41
N CYS A 73 3.77 -9.36 -9.39
CA CYS A 73 3.95 -8.59 -8.18
C CYS A 73 2.57 -8.26 -7.61
N MET A 74 2.34 -8.58 -6.34
CA MET A 74 1.08 -8.33 -5.62
C MET A 74 0.69 -6.87 -5.57
N ARG A 75 1.63 -5.97 -5.80
CA ARG A 75 1.34 -4.56 -6.04
C ARG A 75 0.35 -4.36 -7.18
N LYS A 76 0.34 -5.26 -8.17
CA LYS A 76 -0.62 -5.19 -9.29
C LYS A 76 -2.01 -5.72 -8.91
N GLY A 77 -2.11 -6.72 -8.03
CA GLY A 77 -3.39 -7.23 -7.54
C GLY A 77 -4.18 -6.23 -6.71
N LEU A 78 -3.52 -5.22 -6.15
CA LEU A 78 -4.18 -4.13 -5.43
C LEU A 78 -4.95 -3.16 -6.32
N PHE A 79 -4.80 -3.21 -7.63
CA PHE A 79 -5.66 -2.48 -8.57
C PHE A 79 -7.02 -3.16 -8.75
N HIS A 80 -7.63 -3.58 -7.64
CA HIS A 80 -8.98 -4.12 -7.63
C HIS A 80 -10.00 -2.98 -7.66
N LYS A 81 -11.07 -3.13 -8.46
CA LYS A 81 -12.11 -2.09 -8.62
C LYS A 81 -12.79 -1.65 -7.32
N ASN A 82 -12.72 -2.49 -6.29
CA ASN A 82 -13.30 -2.24 -4.98
C ASN A 82 -12.29 -1.72 -3.95
N ILE A 83 -11.03 -1.47 -4.33
CA ILE A 83 -10.00 -0.93 -3.44
C ILE A 83 -9.60 0.46 -3.93
N ASP A 84 -9.77 1.46 -3.08
CA ASP A 84 -9.20 2.78 -3.27
C ASP A 84 -8.00 2.93 -2.32
N ILE A 85 -6.85 3.33 -2.87
CA ILE A 85 -5.58 3.42 -2.13
C ILE A 85 -5.25 4.88 -1.86
N TYR A 86 -5.02 5.19 -0.59
CA TYR A 86 -4.64 6.51 -0.10
C TYR A 86 -3.25 6.45 0.52
N LEU A 87 -2.23 6.75 -0.28
CA LEU A 87 -0.84 6.86 0.18
C LEU A 87 -0.53 8.25 0.71
N SER A 88 0.58 8.37 1.44
CA SER A 88 0.97 9.61 2.12
C SER A 88 -0.18 10.18 2.96
N SER A 89 -0.97 9.30 3.58
CA SER A 89 -2.20 9.65 4.28
C SER A 89 -2.23 9.04 5.67
N GLU A 90 -2.62 9.83 6.65
CA GLU A 90 -2.73 9.43 8.05
C GLU A 90 -4.18 9.48 8.52
N LEU A 91 -4.57 8.50 9.32
CA LEU A 91 -5.81 8.57 10.08
C LEU A 91 -5.59 9.49 11.28
N VAL A 92 -6.24 10.65 11.29
CA VAL A 92 -6.09 11.67 12.35
C VAL A 92 -7.27 11.71 13.31
N GLY A 93 -8.41 11.17 12.91
CA GLY A 93 -9.60 11.10 13.76
C GLY A 93 -10.47 9.90 13.40
N LEU A 94 -11.09 9.31 14.41
CA LEU A 94 -12.08 8.26 14.26
C LEU A 94 -13.21 8.50 15.28
N GLU A 95 -14.42 8.65 14.79
CA GLU A 95 -15.62 8.88 15.59
C GLU A 95 -16.74 7.92 15.19
N GLY A 96 -17.71 7.71 16.07
CA GLY A 96 -18.88 6.87 15.82
C GLY A 96 -18.80 5.50 16.47
N ASP A 97 -19.80 4.68 16.15
CA ASP A 97 -19.99 3.34 16.71
C ASP A 97 -19.76 2.26 15.64
N PRO A 98 -19.60 0.99 16.06
CA PRO A 98 -19.48 -0.14 15.14
C PRO A 98 -20.57 -0.16 14.08
N GLY A 99 -20.18 -0.14 12.80
CA GLY A 99 -21.08 -0.06 11.65
C GLY A 99 -21.34 1.35 11.14
N SER A 100 -20.91 2.41 11.86
CA SER A 100 -21.14 3.81 11.48
C SER A 100 -19.98 4.71 11.88
N PHE A 101 -18.76 4.31 11.54
CA PHE A 101 -17.57 5.12 11.82
C PHE A 101 -17.41 6.27 10.83
N ARG A 102 -16.95 7.39 11.35
CA ARG A 102 -16.45 8.54 10.58
C ARG A 102 -14.94 8.61 10.77
N ALA A 103 -14.17 8.41 9.69
CA ALA A 103 -12.72 8.51 9.69
C ALA A 103 -12.30 9.83 9.04
N GLU A 104 -11.41 10.56 9.72
CA GLU A 104 -10.75 11.74 9.16
C GLU A 104 -9.34 11.37 8.73
N LEU A 105 -9.03 11.62 7.45
CA LEU A 105 -7.72 11.37 6.86
C LEU A 105 -7.03 12.69 6.54
N ARG A 106 -5.75 12.79 6.91
CA ARG A 106 -4.85 13.86 6.49
C ARG A 106 -3.93 13.33 5.40
N GLN A 107 -4.05 13.87 4.20
CA GLN A 107 -3.16 13.52 3.10
C GLN A 107 -2.02 14.54 3.01
N HIS A 108 -0.79 14.07 3.01
CA HIS A 108 0.40 14.89 2.80
C HIS A 108 0.57 15.19 1.31
N SER A 109 1.05 16.38 1.01
CA SER A 109 1.31 16.81 -0.36
C SER A 109 2.37 15.96 -1.03
N SER A 110 2.13 15.51 -2.26
CA SER A 110 3.15 14.97 -3.14
C SER A 110 3.78 16.11 -3.94
N PHE A 111 5.10 16.29 -3.82
CA PHE A 111 5.83 17.30 -4.59
C PHE A 111 6.13 16.85 -6.02
N VAL A 112 5.93 15.57 -6.29
CA VAL A 112 6.08 14.96 -7.62
C VAL A 112 4.71 14.48 -8.08
N ASP A 113 4.33 14.86 -9.29
CA ASP A 113 3.09 14.39 -9.90
C ASP A 113 3.21 12.89 -10.23
N PRO A 114 2.46 12.02 -9.53
CA PRO A 114 2.58 10.57 -9.72
C PRO A 114 2.11 10.11 -11.10
N THR A 115 1.32 10.92 -11.80
CA THR A 115 0.82 10.59 -13.14
C THR A 115 1.87 10.84 -14.23
N LYS A 116 2.86 11.68 -13.93
CA LYS A 116 3.98 12.03 -14.83
C LYS A 116 5.29 11.38 -14.44
N CYS A 117 5.39 10.89 -13.21
CA CYS A 117 6.61 10.28 -12.70
C CYS A 117 6.83 8.90 -13.31
N ILE A 118 7.97 8.73 -13.99
CA ILE A 118 8.39 7.44 -14.57
C ILE A 118 9.33 6.65 -13.65
N GLY A 119 9.62 7.15 -12.44
CA GLY A 119 10.48 6.48 -11.47
C GLY A 119 11.96 6.41 -11.85
N CYS A 120 12.47 7.34 -12.67
CA CYS A 120 13.85 7.31 -13.18
C CYS A 120 14.94 7.62 -12.13
N GLY A 121 14.58 8.13 -10.94
CA GLY A 121 15.54 8.43 -9.86
C GLY A 121 16.30 9.75 -9.98
N LEU A 122 16.28 10.45 -11.11
CA LEU A 122 17.05 11.69 -11.32
C LEU A 122 16.82 12.77 -10.25
N CYS A 123 15.59 12.87 -9.73
CA CYS A 123 15.29 13.81 -8.64
C CYS A 123 15.98 13.44 -7.32
N ALA A 124 16.26 12.18 -7.09
CA ALA A 124 16.99 11.72 -5.91
C ALA A 124 18.50 11.98 -6.05
N GLU A 125 19.05 11.85 -7.26
CA GLU A 125 20.48 12.09 -7.52
C GLU A 125 20.89 13.55 -7.29
N VAL A 126 19.98 14.49 -7.55
CA VAL A 126 20.25 15.94 -7.39
C VAL A 126 19.72 16.50 -6.06
N CYS A 127 19.09 15.68 -5.24
CA CYS A 127 18.53 16.10 -3.96
C CYS A 127 19.66 16.31 -2.94
N PRO A 128 19.79 17.51 -2.33
CA PRO A 128 20.82 17.74 -1.32
C PRO A 128 20.43 17.20 0.07
N VAL A 129 19.20 16.67 0.21
CA VAL A 129 18.70 16.17 1.49
C VAL A 129 18.99 14.68 1.60
N GLU A 130 19.80 14.32 2.59
CA GLU A 130 20.06 12.95 2.98
C GLU A 130 19.29 12.64 4.27
N LEU A 131 18.54 11.55 4.28
CA LEU A 131 17.85 11.06 5.47
C LEU A 131 18.48 9.74 5.90
N PRO A 132 18.73 9.55 7.21
CA PRO A 132 19.23 8.29 7.72
C PRO A 132 18.25 7.17 7.38
N ASN A 133 18.79 6.05 6.96
CA ASN A 133 17.98 4.86 6.72
C ASN A 133 17.78 4.10 8.05
N GLU A 134 16.68 4.34 8.73
CA GLU A 134 16.36 3.70 10.01
C GLU A 134 16.36 2.16 9.93
N PHE A 135 16.09 1.60 8.75
CA PHE A 135 16.09 0.15 8.55
C PHE A 135 17.51 -0.44 8.58
N ASN A 136 18.50 0.29 8.06
CA ASN A 136 19.89 -0.16 7.97
C ASN A 136 20.78 0.43 9.06
N ALA A 137 20.21 1.06 10.08
CA ALA A 137 20.94 1.71 11.19
C ALA A 137 21.87 2.85 10.74
N GLY A 138 21.54 3.55 9.67
CA GLY A 138 22.27 4.73 9.20
C GLY A 138 22.55 4.72 7.73
#